data_c00f113805ea914965eb1328b01ce0b4
#
_entry.id   c00f113805ea914965eb1328b01ce0b4
#
_cell.length_a   1.000
_cell.length_b   1.000
_cell.length_c   1.000
_cell.angle_alpha   90.00
_cell.angle_beta   90.00
_cell.angle_gamma   90.00
#
_symmetry.space_group_name_H-M   'P 1'
#
loop_
_entity.id
_entity.type
_entity.pdbx_description
1 polymer ?
#
loop_
_entity_poly.entity_id
_entity_poly.type
_entity_poly.pdbx_seq_one_letter_code
_entity_poly.pdbx_strand_id
1 'polypeptide(L)'
;RNNGFSKGLYKSLNCGRGSGDKKMNIKKNLKYIAKKMNTNYQNLILMHQTHSNKVIEIKSGRKKIYGDAMITKNKKFALGVVTADCVPILLFDKRNKVIGCIHAGWKGAFNGIIEKTIKNIKKIGTENEIFASVGPCIGKYSYEVDISFYKMFLEKSKKNRNYFLNKN
;
A
#
# COMPACT_ATOMS: atom_id res chain seq x y z
N ARG A 1 13.01 7.71 -6.53
CA ARG A 1 12.09 8.57 -7.32
C ARG A 1 12.81 9.21 -8.53
N ASN A 2 13.82 8.54 -9.11
CA ASN A 2 14.59 9.06 -10.24
C ASN A 2 13.94 8.69 -11.59
N ASN A 3 14.36 9.38 -12.67
CA ASN A 3 13.96 9.08 -14.05
C ASN A 3 12.46 9.25 -14.35
N GLY A 4 11.75 10.11 -13.61
CA GLY A 4 10.35 10.42 -13.85
C GLY A 4 10.16 11.67 -14.72
N PHE A 5 8.91 11.90 -15.09
CA PHE A 5 8.50 12.98 -15.99
C PHE A 5 7.92 14.21 -15.25
N SER A 6 7.72 14.11 -13.95
CA SER A 6 7.19 15.18 -13.12
C SER A 6 8.26 16.25 -12.83
N LYS A 7 7.83 17.50 -12.66
CA LYS A 7 8.70 18.66 -12.41
C LYS A 7 8.28 19.40 -11.14
N GLY A 8 9.11 20.34 -10.69
CA GLY A 8 8.84 21.17 -9.51
C GLY A 8 8.65 20.33 -8.26
N LEU A 9 7.65 20.63 -7.45
CA LEU A 9 7.32 19.93 -6.19
C LEU A 9 7.10 18.43 -6.37
N TYR A 10 6.68 17.99 -7.55
CA TYR A 10 6.40 16.59 -7.87
C TYR A 10 7.58 15.85 -8.51
N LYS A 11 8.74 16.51 -8.66
CA LYS A 11 9.94 15.89 -9.25
C LYS A 11 10.30 14.61 -8.49
N SER A 12 10.47 13.54 -9.15
CA SER A 12 10.64 13.15 -10.54
C SER A 12 9.60 12.09 -10.94
N LEU A 13 9.50 10.96 -10.21
CA LEU A 13 8.66 9.80 -10.51
C LEU A 13 7.39 9.79 -9.63
N ASN A 14 6.59 10.86 -9.74
CA ASN A 14 5.30 10.93 -9.02
C ASN A 14 4.26 10.04 -9.69
N CYS A 15 3.68 9.11 -8.93
CA CYS A 15 2.63 8.18 -9.37
C CYS A 15 1.27 8.41 -8.69
N GLY A 16 1.18 9.43 -7.84
CA GLY A 16 -0.02 9.80 -7.10
C GLY A 16 -1.08 10.43 -7.97
N ARG A 17 -2.10 9.68 -8.35
CA ARG A 17 -3.23 10.16 -9.18
C ARG A 17 -4.06 11.24 -8.49
N GLY A 18 -4.00 11.33 -7.16
CA GLY A 18 -4.66 12.36 -6.35
C GLY A 18 -3.80 13.59 -6.08
N SER A 19 -2.55 13.65 -6.58
CA SER A 19 -1.70 14.84 -6.44
C SER A 19 -2.13 15.94 -7.42
N GLY A 20 -1.69 17.18 -7.16
CA GLY A 20 -1.89 18.32 -8.06
C GLY A 20 -0.98 18.33 -9.29
N ASP A 21 -0.23 17.28 -9.56
CA ASP A 21 0.64 17.16 -10.73
C ASP A 21 -0.14 17.00 -12.04
N LYS A 22 0.50 17.32 -13.14
CA LYS A 22 -0.08 17.15 -14.48
C LYS A 22 -0.42 15.67 -14.72
N LYS A 23 -1.68 15.36 -14.99
CA LYS A 23 -2.19 13.99 -15.25
C LYS A 23 -1.36 13.24 -16.32
N MET A 24 -0.85 13.98 -17.31
CA MET A 24 0.02 13.42 -18.35
C MET A 24 1.36 12.92 -17.79
N ASN A 25 1.98 13.65 -16.86
CA ASN A 25 3.23 13.25 -16.22
C ASN A 25 3.03 11.99 -15.39
N ILE A 26 1.97 11.96 -14.57
CA ILE A 26 1.59 10.79 -13.77
C ILE A 26 1.39 9.57 -14.69
N LYS A 27 0.67 9.73 -15.80
CA LYS A 27 0.46 8.64 -16.78
C LYS A 27 1.78 8.15 -17.39
N LYS A 28 2.71 9.06 -17.73
CA LYS A 28 4.05 8.70 -18.24
C LYS A 28 4.85 7.94 -17.17
N ASN A 29 4.83 8.41 -15.91
CA ASN A 29 5.50 7.75 -14.80
C ASN A 29 4.97 6.33 -14.56
N LEU A 30 3.65 6.14 -14.56
CA LEU A 30 3.04 4.83 -14.40
C LEU A 30 3.35 3.89 -15.58
N LYS A 31 3.40 4.39 -16.82
CA LYS A 31 3.84 3.61 -17.98
C LYS A 31 5.32 3.18 -17.84
N TYR A 32 6.16 4.09 -17.38
CA TYR A 32 7.58 3.81 -17.13
C TYR A 32 7.75 2.71 -16.08
N ILE A 33 7.02 2.80 -14.94
CA ILE A 33 7.04 1.76 -13.90
C ILE A 33 6.56 0.42 -14.44
N ALA A 34 5.43 0.39 -15.17
CA ALA A 34 4.92 -0.83 -15.75
C ALA A 34 5.97 -1.51 -16.64
N LYS A 35 6.65 -0.73 -17.49
CA LYS A 35 7.76 -1.24 -18.32
C LYS A 35 8.91 -1.82 -17.49
N LYS A 36 9.30 -1.14 -16.38
CA LYS A 36 10.34 -1.63 -15.47
C LYS A 36 9.95 -2.91 -14.73
N MET A 37 8.66 -3.15 -14.54
CA MET A 37 8.10 -4.37 -13.98
C MET A 37 7.80 -5.46 -15.03
N ASN A 38 8.30 -5.30 -16.25
CA ASN A 38 8.04 -6.22 -17.38
C ASN A 38 6.54 -6.48 -17.61
N THR A 39 5.71 -5.44 -17.43
CA THR A 39 4.27 -5.52 -17.65
C THR A 39 3.76 -4.33 -18.46
N ASN A 40 2.53 -4.44 -18.95
CA ASN A 40 1.83 -3.37 -19.66
C ASN A 40 1.15 -2.42 -18.65
N TYR A 41 1.04 -1.15 -19.01
CA TYR A 41 0.31 -0.16 -18.20
C TYR A 41 -1.13 -0.58 -17.88
N GLN A 42 -1.79 -1.31 -18.78
CA GLN A 42 -3.14 -1.83 -18.59
C GLN A 42 -3.22 -2.91 -17.50
N ASN A 43 -2.12 -3.60 -17.25
CA ASN A 43 -2.01 -4.66 -16.25
C ASN A 43 -1.46 -4.16 -14.91
N LEU A 44 -1.00 -2.91 -14.84
CA LEU A 44 -0.64 -2.27 -13.58
C LEU A 44 -1.93 -1.79 -12.90
N ILE A 45 -2.32 -2.49 -11.86
CA ILE A 45 -3.54 -2.23 -11.09
C ILE A 45 -3.19 -1.34 -9.90
N LEU A 46 -3.87 -0.20 -9.84
CA LEU A 46 -3.82 0.75 -8.73
C LEU A 46 -5.25 0.96 -8.22
N MET A 47 -5.39 1.13 -6.92
CA MET A 47 -6.68 1.44 -6.31
C MET A 47 -6.78 2.91 -5.88
N HIS A 48 -7.99 3.35 -5.62
CA HIS A 48 -8.27 4.57 -4.88
C HIS A 48 -8.20 4.25 -3.38
N GLN A 49 -7.11 4.66 -2.76
CA GLN A 49 -6.82 4.41 -1.35
C GLN A 49 -7.66 5.34 -0.45
N THR A 50 -8.28 4.79 0.57
CA THR A 50 -9.24 5.48 1.44
C THR A 50 -8.87 5.42 2.92
N HIS A 51 -7.67 4.92 3.23
CA HIS A 51 -7.18 4.66 4.59
C HIS A 51 -8.11 3.72 5.39
N SER A 52 -8.72 2.79 4.68
CA SER A 52 -9.61 1.76 5.23
C SER A 52 -8.86 0.46 5.54
N ASN A 53 -9.59 -0.53 6.06
CA ASN A 53 -9.12 -1.91 6.16
C ASN A 53 -9.73 -2.81 5.07
N LYS A 54 -10.12 -2.24 3.93
CA LYS A 54 -10.77 -2.96 2.85
C LYS A 54 -9.74 -3.65 1.95
N VAL A 55 -9.87 -4.97 1.82
CA VAL A 55 -9.04 -5.84 0.97
C VAL A 55 -9.84 -6.29 -0.23
N ILE A 56 -9.27 -6.18 -1.44
CA ILE A 56 -9.93 -6.52 -2.70
C ILE A 56 -9.14 -7.62 -3.42
N GLU A 57 -9.81 -8.69 -3.78
CA GLU A 57 -9.26 -9.70 -4.69
C GLU A 57 -9.44 -9.23 -6.14
N ILE A 58 -8.33 -9.14 -6.88
CA ILE A 58 -8.31 -8.72 -8.27
C ILE A 58 -8.39 -9.95 -9.17
N LYS A 59 -9.57 -10.18 -9.74
CA LYS A 59 -9.85 -11.28 -10.69
C LYS A 59 -9.80 -10.82 -12.14
N SER A 60 -10.18 -9.55 -12.39
CA SER A 60 -10.17 -8.91 -13.71
C SER A 60 -9.63 -7.50 -13.63
N GLY A 61 -9.13 -6.95 -14.76
CA GLY A 61 -8.60 -5.60 -14.84
C GLY A 61 -9.67 -4.51 -15.01
N ARG A 62 -9.28 -3.25 -14.84
CA ARG A 62 -10.01 -2.01 -15.24
C ARG A 62 -11.34 -1.69 -14.57
N LYS A 63 -11.60 -2.14 -13.36
CA LYS A 63 -12.67 -1.54 -12.55
C LYS A 63 -12.09 -0.43 -11.66
N LYS A 64 -12.90 0.56 -11.33
CA LYS A 64 -12.55 1.55 -10.30
C LYS A 64 -12.59 0.82 -8.94
N ILE A 65 -11.43 0.71 -8.31
CA ILE A 65 -11.24 -0.10 -7.09
C ILE A 65 -11.02 0.86 -5.93
N TYR A 66 -11.78 0.67 -4.86
CA TYR A 66 -11.65 1.44 -3.61
C TYR A 66 -11.27 0.51 -2.48
N GLY A 67 -10.19 0.81 -1.80
CA GLY A 67 -9.67 0.02 -0.69
C GLY A 67 -8.21 0.36 -0.42
N ASP A 68 -7.58 -0.42 0.45
CA ASP A 68 -6.20 -0.16 0.86
C ASP A 68 -5.31 -1.41 0.81
N ALA A 69 -5.87 -2.55 0.42
CA ALA A 69 -5.11 -3.74 0.08
C ALA A 69 -5.70 -4.47 -1.13
N MET A 70 -4.84 -5.06 -1.92
CA MET A 70 -5.19 -5.91 -3.06
C MET A 70 -4.43 -7.23 -3.00
N ILE A 71 -5.09 -8.29 -3.45
CA ILE A 71 -4.48 -9.60 -3.65
C ILE A 71 -4.88 -10.17 -5.00
N THR A 72 -4.05 -11.02 -5.62
CA THR A 72 -4.38 -11.71 -6.87
C THR A 72 -3.56 -12.97 -7.07
N LYS A 73 -4.15 -13.98 -7.73
CA LYS A 73 -3.45 -15.13 -8.35
C LYS A 73 -3.15 -14.90 -9.84
N ASN A 74 -3.71 -13.86 -10.43
CA ASN A 74 -3.60 -13.65 -11.86
C ASN A 74 -2.22 -13.08 -12.21
N LYS A 75 -1.39 -13.90 -12.85
CA LYS A 75 -0.01 -13.58 -13.24
C LYS A 75 0.10 -12.43 -14.25
N LYS A 76 -1.01 -12.04 -14.90
CA LYS A 76 -1.03 -10.89 -15.82
C LYS A 76 -0.95 -9.54 -15.10
N PHE A 77 -1.34 -9.49 -13.82
CA PHE A 77 -1.43 -8.23 -13.09
C PHE A 77 -0.21 -7.95 -12.25
N ALA A 78 0.22 -6.71 -12.28
CA ALA A 78 1.09 -6.11 -11.28
C ALA A 78 0.23 -5.22 -10.37
N LEU A 79 0.38 -5.39 -9.06
CA LEU A 79 -0.35 -4.60 -8.06
C LEU A 79 0.52 -3.47 -7.55
N GLY A 80 -0.07 -2.30 -7.32
CA GLY A 80 0.66 -1.16 -6.77
C GLY A 80 -0.17 -0.35 -5.78
N VAL A 81 0.49 0.13 -4.74
CA VAL A 81 0.01 1.17 -3.82
C VAL A 81 0.91 2.39 -3.92
N VAL A 82 0.37 3.55 -3.64
CA VAL A 82 1.10 4.82 -3.65
C VAL A 82 1.14 5.35 -2.23
N THR A 83 2.33 5.64 -1.73
CA THR A 83 2.52 6.19 -0.38
C THR A 83 3.41 7.42 -0.42
N ALA A 84 3.22 8.31 0.52
CA ALA A 84 4.18 9.33 0.93
C ALA A 84 4.80 8.92 2.26
N ASP A 85 3.98 8.86 3.31
CA ASP A 85 4.39 8.57 4.69
C ASP A 85 3.87 7.23 5.19
N CYS A 86 2.71 6.76 4.69
CA CYS A 86 2.13 5.49 5.08
C CYS A 86 2.98 4.30 4.66
N VAL A 87 2.88 3.19 5.38
CA VAL A 87 3.67 1.98 5.18
C VAL A 87 3.16 1.18 3.97
N PRO A 88 3.96 0.98 2.90
CA PRO A 88 3.65 0.01 1.85
C PRO A 88 4.15 -1.37 2.25
N ILE A 89 3.31 -2.40 2.10
CA ILE A 89 3.69 -3.79 2.36
C ILE A 89 3.38 -4.61 1.11
N LEU A 90 4.37 -5.37 0.66
CA LEU A 90 4.21 -6.35 -0.41
C LEU A 90 4.17 -7.74 0.19
N LEU A 91 3.26 -8.58 -0.30
CA LEU A 91 3.08 -9.95 0.14
C LEU A 91 3.21 -10.91 -1.04
N PHE A 92 3.84 -12.06 -0.79
CA PHE A 92 3.94 -13.15 -1.76
C PHE A 92 3.73 -14.48 -1.06
N ASP A 93 2.67 -15.20 -1.42
CA ASP A 93 2.48 -16.60 -1.08
C ASP A 93 3.13 -17.47 -2.16
N LYS A 94 4.26 -18.07 -1.81
CA LYS A 94 5.09 -18.86 -2.73
C LYS A 94 4.39 -20.12 -3.21
N ARG A 95 3.64 -20.82 -2.34
CA ARG A 95 2.95 -22.08 -2.66
C ARG A 95 1.77 -21.83 -3.60
N ASN A 96 0.91 -20.90 -3.24
CA ASN A 96 -0.32 -20.63 -3.98
C ASN A 96 -0.15 -19.60 -5.12
N LYS A 97 1.05 -19.03 -5.27
CA LYS A 97 1.38 -17.98 -6.27
C LYS A 97 0.44 -16.79 -6.18
N VAL A 98 0.11 -16.38 -4.94
CA VAL A 98 -0.68 -15.18 -4.67
C VAL A 98 0.27 -14.02 -4.38
N ILE A 99 0.04 -12.88 -5.02
CA ILE A 99 0.69 -11.63 -4.66
C ILE A 99 -0.32 -10.70 -3.98
N GLY A 100 0.19 -9.85 -3.09
CA GLY A 100 -0.59 -8.81 -2.43
C GLY A 100 0.19 -7.52 -2.26
N CYS A 101 -0.52 -6.42 -2.15
CA CYS A 101 0.03 -5.15 -1.72
C CYS A 101 -0.94 -4.44 -0.78
N ILE A 102 -0.38 -3.77 0.23
CA ILE A 102 -1.12 -3.08 1.29
C ILE A 102 -0.61 -1.64 1.39
N HIS A 103 -1.53 -0.70 1.44
CA HIS A 103 -1.32 0.65 1.93
C HIS A 103 -1.73 0.67 3.40
N ALA A 104 -0.77 0.55 4.31
CA ALA A 104 -1.01 0.58 5.74
C ALA A 104 -0.81 2.00 6.29
N GLY A 105 -1.80 2.88 6.07
CA GLY A 105 -1.95 4.10 6.84
C GLY A 105 -2.39 3.75 8.28
N TRP A 106 -2.20 4.67 9.24
CA TRP A 106 -2.46 4.39 10.65
C TRP A 106 -3.88 3.88 10.93
N LYS A 107 -4.91 4.43 10.27
CA LYS A 107 -6.31 3.98 10.40
C LYS A 107 -6.48 2.54 9.91
N GLY A 108 -5.90 2.22 8.75
CA GLY A 108 -5.93 0.87 8.18
C GLY A 108 -5.21 -0.13 9.08
N ALA A 109 -4.01 0.20 9.57
CA ALA A 109 -3.22 -0.61 10.49
C ALA A 109 -3.95 -0.82 11.83
N PHE A 110 -4.48 0.26 12.42
CA PHE A 110 -5.28 0.21 13.64
C PHE A 110 -6.51 -0.71 13.50
N ASN A 111 -7.14 -0.74 12.33
CA ASN A 111 -8.30 -1.55 12.02
C ASN A 111 -7.99 -2.92 11.40
N GLY A 112 -6.73 -3.35 11.45
CA GLY A 112 -6.32 -4.71 11.09
C GLY A 112 -6.25 -4.99 9.59
N ILE A 113 -5.81 -4.04 8.76
CA ILE A 113 -5.65 -4.24 7.30
C ILE A 113 -4.67 -5.37 6.98
N ILE A 114 -3.60 -5.51 7.77
CA ILE A 114 -2.55 -6.50 7.54
C ILE A 114 -3.10 -7.90 7.82
N GLU A 115 -3.66 -8.11 9.00
CA GLU A 115 -4.26 -9.37 9.43
C GLU A 115 -5.37 -9.82 8.47
N LYS A 116 -6.22 -8.86 8.06
CA LYS A 116 -7.30 -9.12 7.12
C LYS A 116 -6.79 -9.52 5.75
N THR A 117 -5.70 -8.91 5.29
CA THR A 117 -5.08 -9.27 4.01
C THR A 117 -4.49 -10.67 4.07
N ILE A 118 -3.74 -11.00 5.12
CA ILE A 118 -3.17 -12.33 5.34
C ILE A 118 -4.29 -13.39 5.43
N LYS A 119 -5.36 -13.10 6.18
CA LYS A 119 -6.54 -13.99 6.25
C LYS A 119 -7.16 -14.25 4.89
N ASN A 120 -7.22 -13.23 4.02
CA ASN A 120 -7.77 -13.38 2.67
C ASN A 120 -6.84 -14.20 1.76
N ILE A 121 -5.51 -14.03 1.89
CA ILE A 121 -4.54 -14.90 1.17
C ILE A 121 -4.71 -16.35 1.60
N LYS A 122 -4.81 -16.61 2.92
CA LYS A 122 -4.99 -17.94 3.48
C LYS A 122 -6.26 -18.65 3.02
N LYS A 123 -7.31 -17.92 2.65
CA LYS A 123 -8.54 -18.51 2.09
C LYS A 123 -8.38 -19.00 0.64
N ILE A 124 -7.34 -18.60 -0.06
CA ILE A 124 -7.11 -18.94 -1.47
C ILE A 124 -6.39 -20.30 -1.59
N GLY A 125 -5.69 -20.75 -0.55
CA GLY A 125 -4.94 -21.99 -0.55
C GLY A 125 -4.99 -22.69 0.80
N THR A 126 -4.64 -23.98 0.84
CA THR A 126 -4.66 -24.81 2.05
C THR A 126 -3.39 -24.67 2.88
N GLU A 127 -2.24 -24.63 2.25
CA GLU A 127 -0.94 -24.41 2.88
C GLU A 127 -0.33 -23.12 2.34
N ASN A 128 0.09 -22.23 3.24
CA ASN A 128 0.65 -20.94 2.86
C ASN A 128 2.09 -20.79 3.30
N GLU A 129 2.90 -20.24 2.43
CA GLU A 129 4.26 -19.76 2.71
C GLU A 129 4.35 -18.30 2.28
N ILE A 130 4.02 -17.39 3.23
CA ILE A 130 3.85 -15.96 2.94
C ILE A 130 5.12 -15.19 3.30
N PHE A 131 5.73 -14.58 2.31
CA PHE A 131 6.81 -13.62 2.46
C PHE A 131 6.24 -12.20 2.46
N ALA A 132 6.83 -11.34 3.29
CA ALA A 132 6.47 -9.93 3.36
C ALA A 132 7.70 -9.04 3.16
N SER A 133 7.53 -7.96 2.42
CA SER A 133 8.50 -6.88 2.29
C SER A 133 7.84 -5.56 2.67
N VAL A 134 8.45 -4.84 3.61
CA VAL A 134 7.99 -3.52 4.05
C VAL A 134 8.84 -2.46 3.36
N GLY A 135 8.19 -1.54 2.67
CA GLY A 135 8.86 -0.45 1.97
C GLY A 135 9.05 0.80 2.83
N PRO A 136 9.68 1.85 2.27
CA PRO A 136 9.93 3.09 2.99
C PRO A 136 8.66 3.77 3.47
N CYS A 137 8.69 4.29 4.69
CA CYS A 137 7.61 5.07 5.31
C CYS A 137 8.19 6.14 6.22
N ILE A 138 7.33 6.95 6.83
CA ILE A 138 7.73 7.92 7.83
C ILE A 138 8.39 7.23 9.03
N GLY A 139 9.50 7.77 9.51
CA GLY A 139 10.20 7.26 10.70
C GLY A 139 9.50 7.67 12.00
N LYS A 140 9.67 6.86 13.05
CA LYS A 140 9.04 7.07 14.34
C LYS A 140 9.37 8.44 15.01
N TYR A 141 10.53 9.00 14.71
CA TYR A 141 10.93 10.31 15.25
C TYR A 141 10.37 11.50 14.49
N SER A 142 9.81 11.26 13.30
CA SER A 142 9.23 12.29 12.44
C SER A 142 7.69 12.26 12.44
N TYR A 143 7.09 11.26 13.10
CA TYR A 143 5.64 11.09 13.13
C TYR A 143 5.07 11.62 14.44
N GLU A 144 4.85 12.93 14.51
CA GLU A 144 4.23 13.58 15.67
C GLU A 144 2.72 13.32 15.70
N VAL A 145 2.22 13.03 16.90
CA VAL A 145 0.80 12.78 17.16
C VAL A 145 0.37 13.49 18.44
N ASP A 146 -0.88 13.86 18.53
CA ASP A 146 -1.46 14.47 19.72
C ASP A 146 -1.81 13.45 20.82
N ILE A 147 -2.17 13.94 21.99
CA ILE A 147 -2.52 13.12 23.15
C ILE A 147 -3.81 12.33 22.92
N SER A 148 -4.74 12.80 22.09
CA SER A 148 -5.99 12.11 21.79
C SER A 148 -5.74 10.87 20.96
N PHE A 149 -4.81 10.96 19.99
CA PHE A 149 -4.34 9.82 19.21
C PHE A 149 -3.68 8.76 20.10
N TYR A 150 -2.81 9.16 21.01
CA TYR A 150 -2.19 8.24 21.97
C TYR A 150 -3.22 7.53 22.85
N LYS A 151 -4.17 8.26 23.44
CA LYS A 151 -5.25 7.68 24.26
C LYS A 151 -6.06 6.64 23.50
N MET A 152 -6.47 6.94 22.27
CA MET A 152 -7.21 6.01 21.41
C MET A 152 -6.47 4.67 21.22
N PHE A 153 -5.15 4.69 21.03
CA PHE A 153 -4.35 3.49 20.92
C PHE A 153 -4.26 2.72 22.24
N LEU A 154 -4.17 3.42 23.39
CA LEU A 154 -4.16 2.78 24.72
C LEU A 154 -5.48 2.11 25.08
N GLU A 155 -6.61 2.71 24.70
CA GLU A 155 -7.93 2.12 24.88
C GLU A 155 -8.05 0.78 24.16
N LYS A 156 -7.48 0.67 22.95
CA LYS A 156 -7.45 -0.58 22.22
C LYS A 156 -6.55 -1.64 22.88
N SER A 157 -5.39 -1.27 23.39
CA SER A 157 -4.47 -2.12 24.14
C SER A 157 -3.45 -1.28 24.91
N LYS A 158 -3.30 -1.53 26.21
CA LYS A 158 -2.25 -0.90 27.04
C LYS A 158 -0.83 -1.16 26.52
N LYS A 159 -0.60 -2.28 25.81
CA LYS A 159 0.69 -2.63 25.20
C LYS A 159 1.12 -1.63 24.12
N ASN A 160 0.18 -0.91 23.53
CA ASN A 160 0.47 0.09 22.50
C ASN A 160 1.31 1.26 23.03
N ARG A 161 1.39 1.48 24.34
CA ARG A 161 2.30 2.46 24.96
C ARG A 161 3.74 2.33 24.46
N ASN A 162 4.20 1.13 24.18
CA ASN A 162 5.57 0.85 23.76
C ASN A 162 5.93 1.41 22.37
N TYR A 163 4.93 1.83 21.59
CA TYR A 163 5.12 2.42 20.27
C TYR A 163 5.19 3.95 20.28
N PHE A 164 5.02 4.57 21.44
CA PHE A 164 5.04 6.02 21.57
C PHE A 164 6.26 6.47 22.36
N LEU A 165 6.77 7.62 21.98
CA LEU A 165 7.86 8.31 22.68
C LEU A 165 7.33 9.65 23.16
N ASN A 166 7.62 10.01 24.44
CA ASN A 166 7.39 11.37 24.90
C ASN A 166 8.43 12.28 24.25
N LYS A 167 7.98 13.39 23.70
CA LYS A 167 8.87 14.50 23.33
C LYS A 167 8.99 15.38 24.57
N ASN A 168 10.18 15.38 25.17
CA ASN A 168 10.56 16.34 26.23
C ASN A 168 10.67 17.74 25.62
#